data_20ba2b801ab4d10be4f06cd079256278
#
_entry.id   20ba2b801ab4d10be4f06cd079256278
#
_cell.length_a   1.000
_cell.length_b   1.000
_cell.length_c   1.000
_cell.angle_alpha   90.00
_cell.angle_beta   90.00
_cell.angle_gamma   90.00
#
_symmetry.space_group_name_H-M   'P 1'
#
loop_
_entity.id
_entity.type
_entity.pdbx_description
1 polymer ?
#
loop_
_entity_poly.entity_id
_entity_poly.type
_entity_poly.pdbx_seq_one_letter_code
_entity_poly.pdbx_strand_id
1 'polypeptide(L)'
;KLFVMPGGNNCPGFCYTSADGIHWTNRTKTGDIGDRTTMFYNPFRRKWEFSLRGGWKDSGRARRYWEGDDFLADCTWDWYDEKSPRWAVRWLRADLHDVQTDRPVENRAAQLYSFDAVAYESIMLGGFEIHWGPENDVCERHGMPKITEIQFAYSRDGFHWSRPDRRAAIRAERWASDKWDRGYVQPLSNLCVIRDEKLWFYYGAFGGDPTRLCRSGTGPGTGNGSMNGMYDNGAMGCAVLRRDGFVGLKAEAAGEVLTRPVRFSGRHLFVNVD
;
A
#
# COMPACT_ATOMS: atom_id res chain seq x y z
N LYS A 1 14.57 10.22 3.68
CA LYS A 1 14.56 9.77 2.29
C LYS A 1 13.28 10.24 1.62
N LEU A 2 13.35 10.66 0.38
CA LEU A 2 12.22 11.08 -0.43
C LEU A 2 12.32 10.44 -1.81
N PHE A 3 11.19 10.03 -2.33
CA PHE A 3 11.04 9.50 -3.66
C PHE A 3 10.01 10.35 -4.42
N VAL A 4 10.35 10.82 -5.61
CA VAL A 4 9.51 11.74 -6.39
C VAL A 4 9.27 11.18 -7.78
N MET A 5 8.02 11.13 -8.17
CA MET A 5 7.57 10.81 -9.51
C MET A 5 7.23 12.11 -10.26
N PRO A 6 8.02 12.52 -11.26
CA PRO A 6 7.81 13.80 -11.92
C PRO A 6 6.65 13.83 -12.94
N GLY A 7 6.07 12.70 -13.25
CA GLY A 7 4.95 12.57 -14.20
C GLY A 7 4.79 11.13 -14.64
N GLY A 8 3.71 10.79 -15.27
CA GLY A 8 3.40 9.55 -15.98
C GLY A 8 3.95 8.21 -15.45
N ASN A 9 3.43 7.13 -16.00
CA ASN A 9 3.98 5.80 -15.73
C ASN A 9 5.11 5.46 -16.70
N ASN A 10 5.97 4.54 -16.30
CA ASN A 10 7.07 4.01 -17.09
C ASN A 10 8.10 5.10 -17.50
N CYS A 11 8.43 5.94 -16.54
CA CYS A 11 9.51 6.92 -16.67
C CYS A 11 10.33 6.96 -15.38
N PRO A 12 11.59 7.37 -15.44
CA PRO A 12 12.41 7.48 -14.24
C PRO A 12 11.87 8.51 -13.24
N GLY A 13 11.98 8.17 -11.96
CA GLY A 13 11.78 9.08 -10.84
C GLY A 13 13.09 9.65 -10.30
N PHE A 14 13.00 10.22 -9.12
CA PHE A 14 14.17 10.75 -8.41
C PHE A 14 14.13 10.41 -6.93
N CYS A 15 15.27 10.00 -6.41
CA CYS A 15 15.52 9.88 -4.97
C CYS A 15 16.24 11.13 -4.46
N TYR A 16 15.91 11.48 -3.22
CA TYR A 16 16.55 12.59 -2.49
C TYR A 16 16.85 12.18 -1.06
N THR A 17 17.79 12.87 -0.43
CA THR A 17 18.05 12.75 0.99
C THR A 17 17.94 14.10 1.69
N SER A 18 17.60 14.07 2.97
CA SER A 18 17.56 15.24 3.84
C SER A 18 17.98 14.85 5.24
N ALA A 19 18.65 15.73 5.94
CA ALA A 19 18.98 15.59 7.35
C ALA A 19 17.85 16.12 8.25
N ASP A 20 17.10 17.10 7.80
CA ASP A 20 16.09 17.84 8.58
C ASP A 20 14.64 17.66 8.07
N GLY A 21 14.45 17.02 6.92
CA GLY A 21 13.14 16.84 6.28
C GLY A 21 12.63 18.08 5.53
N ILE A 22 13.39 19.15 5.51
CA ILE A 22 13.04 20.43 4.88
C ILE A 22 13.94 20.68 3.67
N HIS A 23 15.25 20.56 3.84
CA HIS A 23 16.23 20.76 2.79
C HIS A 23 16.61 19.42 2.14
N TRP A 24 16.26 19.27 0.87
CA TRP A 24 16.44 18.04 0.11
C TRP A 24 17.58 18.16 -0.88
N THR A 25 18.49 17.20 -0.84
CA THR A 25 19.72 17.16 -1.64
C THR A 25 19.92 15.81 -2.31
N ASN A 26 21.04 15.62 -2.99
CA ASN A 26 21.45 14.36 -3.59
C ASN A 26 20.43 13.79 -4.58
N ARG A 27 19.90 14.66 -5.47
CA ARG A 27 18.96 14.24 -6.52
C ARG A 27 19.58 13.16 -7.39
N THR A 28 19.08 11.94 -7.28
CA THR A 28 19.55 10.77 -8.04
C THR A 28 18.42 10.23 -8.88
N LYS A 29 18.66 10.01 -10.18
CA LYS A 29 17.69 9.43 -11.10
C LYS A 29 17.52 7.94 -10.80
N THR A 30 16.29 7.45 -10.82
CA THR A 30 15.97 6.05 -10.58
C THR A 30 15.81 5.26 -11.88
N GLY A 31 15.60 3.95 -11.79
CA GLY A 31 14.96 3.18 -12.85
C GLY A 31 13.52 3.64 -13.10
N ASP A 32 12.88 3.10 -14.12
CA ASP A 32 11.51 3.44 -14.45
C ASP A 32 10.55 3.12 -13.29
N ILE A 33 9.59 3.98 -13.10
CA ILE A 33 8.58 3.86 -12.03
C ILE A 33 7.17 3.98 -12.61
N GLY A 34 6.20 3.69 -11.79
CA GLY A 34 4.79 3.93 -12.06
C GLY A 34 4.08 4.41 -10.81
N ASP A 35 2.79 4.70 -10.96
CA ASP A 35 1.96 5.13 -9.85
C ASP A 35 2.03 4.16 -8.66
N ARG A 36 1.96 4.72 -7.46
CA ARG A 36 2.00 3.95 -6.21
C ARG A 36 3.30 3.12 -6.01
N THR A 37 4.40 3.51 -6.65
CA THR A 37 5.73 3.00 -6.29
C THR A 37 6.09 3.47 -4.89
N THR A 38 6.51 2.56 -4.03
CA THR A 38 6.88 2.80 -2.64
C THR A 38 8.26 2.26 -2.33
N MET A 39 8.80 2.65 -1.22
CA MET A 39 10.08 2.17 -0.71
C MET A 39 10.07 2.16 0.81
N PHE A 40 10.77 1.23 1.39
CA PHE A 40 10.93 1.13 2.84
C PHE A 40 12.29 0.53 3.21
N TYR A 41 12.70 0.74 4.44
CA TYR A 41 13.95 0.17 4.96
C TYR A 41 13.65 -1.06 5.80
N ASN A 42 14.30 -2.17 5.48
CA ASN A 42 14.28 -3.40 6.25
C ASN A 42 15.52 -3.48 7.17
N PRO A 43 15.41 -3.16 8.46
CA PRO A 43 16.55 -3.15 9.36
C PRO A 43 17.09 -4.55 9.69
N PHE A 44 16.27 -5.60 9.54
CA PHE A 44 16.67 -6.98 9.81
C PHE A 44 17.62 -7.52 8.76
N ARG A 45 17.48 -7.07 7.52
CA ARG A 45 18.36 -7.39 6.40
C ARG A 45 19.33 -6.25 6.04
N ARG A 46 19.10 -5.07 6.60
CA ARG A 46 19.83 -3.83 6.28
C ARG A 46 19.70 -3.46 4.80
N LYS A 47 18.50 -3.61 4.24
CA LYS A 47 18.22 -3.34 2.83
C LYS A 47 17.19 -2.23 2.68
N TRP A 48 17.38 -1.41 1.66
CA TRP A 48 16.31 -0.60 1.08
C TRP A 48 15.54 -1.48 0.12
N GLU A 49 14.24 -1.57 0.30
CA GLU A 49 13.35 -2.37 -0.52
C GLU A 49 12.41 -1.43 -1.28
N PHE A 50 12.27 -1.69 -2.58
CA PHE A 50 11.46 -0.88 -3.50
C PHE A 50 10.31 -1.73 -4.03
N SER A 51 9.10 -1.28 -3.77
CA SER A 51 7.87 -1.88 -4.29
C SER A 51 7.44 -1.12 -5.53
N LEU A 52 7.84 -1.62 -6.67
CA LEU A 52 7.63 -0.97 -7.95
C LEU A 52 6.28 -1.35 -8.54
N ARG A 53 5.58 -0.40 -9.18
CA ARG A 53 4.40 -0.74 -9.95
C ARG A 53 4.74 -1.83 -10.96
N GLY A 54 3.95 -2.85 -10.97
CA GLY A 54 4.06 -3.93 -11.92
C GLY A 54 2.69 -4.31 -12.46
N GLY A 55 2.70 -5.19 -13.40
CA GLY A 55 1.51 -5.80 -13.97
C GLY A 55 1.95 -6.77 -15.05
N TRP A 56 1.21 -7.82 -15.23
CA TRP A 56 1.38 -8.77 -16.31
C TRP A 56 0.02 -9.33 -16.73
N LYS A 57 -0.01 -9.88 -17.91
CA LYS A 57 -1.24 -10.17 -18.66
C LYS A 57 -2.32 -10.93 -17.86
N ASP A 58 -1.90 -11.78 -16.96
CA ASP A 58 -2.79 -12.68 -16.18
C ASP A 58 -3.10 -12.21 -14.76
N SER A 59 -2.50 -11.13 -14.28
CA SER A 59 -2.68 -10.67 -12.89
C SER A 59 -3.16 -9.22 -12.75
N GLY A 60 -3.24 -8.48 -13.86
CA GLY A 60 -3.52 -7.04 -13.79
C GLY A 60 -2.45 -6.29 -12.98
N ARG A 61 -2.87 -5.43 -12.05
CA ARG A 61 -1.96 -4.67 -11.19
C ARG A 61 -1.28 -5.59 -10.18
N ALA A 62 0.04 -5.43 -10.07
CA ALA A 62 0.92 -6.22 -9.21
C ALA A 62 2.16 -5.41 -8.83
N ARG A 63 3.05 -5.98 -8.06
CA ARG A 63 4.28 -5.32 -7.62
C ARG A 63 5.52 -6.09 -8.09
N ARG A 64 6.56 -5.35 -8.44
CA ARG A 64 7.91 -5.86 -8.64
C ARG A 64 8.77 -5.47 -7.46
N TYR A 65 9.77 -6.27 -7.19
CA TYR A 65 10.72 -6.08 -6.10
C TYR A 65 12.10 -5.73 -6.63
N TRP A 66 12.70 -4.76 -5.98
CA TRP A 66 14.11 -4.45 -6.08
C TRP A 66 14.66 -4.13 -4.69
N GLU A 67 15.90 -4.46 -4.43
CA GLU A 67 16.56 -4.13 -3.16
C GLU A 67 18.00 -3.67 -3.35
N GLY A 68 18.51 -2.91 -2.39
CA GLY A 68 19.90 -2.46 -2.35
C GLY A 68 20.38 -2.12 -0.96
N ASP A 69 21.69 -2.03 -0.81
CA ASP A 69 22.33 -1.65 0.45
C ASP A 69 22.34 -0.14 0.64
N ASP A 70 22.54 0.60 -0.42
CA ASP A 70 22.55 2.06 -0.42
C ASP A 70 21.36 2.63 -1.16
N PHE A 71 20.65 3.55 -0.51
CA PHE A 71 19.43 4.16 -1.03
C PHE A 71 19.63 4.91 -2.35
N LEU A 72 20.75 5.58 -2.52
CA LEU A 72 21.02 6.37 -3.73
C LEU A 72 21.76 5.56 -4.80
N ALA A 73 22.74 4.77 -4.40
CA ALA A 73 23.52 3.96 -5.34
C ALA A 73 22.70 2.85 -5.98
N ASP A 74 21.74 2.29 -5.23
CA ASP A 74 20.94 1.15 -5.66
C ASP A 74 19.52 1.52 -6.12
N CYS A 75 19.19 2.80 -6.27
CA CYS A 75 17.87 3.23 -6.73
C CYS A 75 17.63 3.09 -8.24
N THR A 76 18.43 2.30 -8.94
CA THR A 76 18.29 2.01 -10.35
C THR A 76 18.00 0.53 -10.58
N TRP A 77 16.98 0.23 -11.34
CA TRP A 77 16.52 -1.12 -11.67
C TRP A 77 16.16 -1.20 -13.14
N ASP A 78 15.99 -2.44 -13.64
CA ASP A 78 15.55 -2.74 -14.98
C ASP A 78 14.22 -3.51 -14.94
N TRP A 79 13.27 -3.12 -15.79
CA TRP A 79 11.99 -3.79 -15.94
C TRP A 79 11.89 -4.65 -17.19
N TYR A 80 12.75 -4.40 -18.16
CA TYR A 80 12.58 -4.88 -19.51
C TYR A 80 13.48 -6.07 -19.84
N ASP A 81 14.66 -6.13 -19.24
CA ASP A 81 15.62 -7.21 -19.45
C ASP A 81 15.73 -8.14 -18.24
N GLU A 82 15.15 -9.33 -18.34
CA GLU A 82 15.22 -10.37 -17.30
C GLU A 82 16.63 -10.90 -17.07
N LYS A 83 17.55 -10.65 -17.98
CA LYS A 83 18.97 -11.03 -17.86
C LYS A 83 19.80 -9.91 -17.21
N SER A 84 19.24 -8.74 -17.03
CA SER A 84 19.90 -7.63 -16.37
C SER A 84 20.23 -8.00 -14.91
N PRO A 85 21.46 -7.73 -14.44
CA PRO A 85 21.78 -7.89 -13.01
C PRO A 85 20.97 -6.94 -12.12
N ARG A 86 20.27 -5.97 -12.70
CA ARG A 86 19.38 -5.03 -12.02
C ARG A 86 17.90 -5.34 -12.26
N TRP A 87 17.57 -6.56 -12.66
CA TRP A 87 16.22 -6.98 -12.93
C TRP A 87 15.33 -6.89 -11.69
N ALA A 88 14.29 -6.03 -11.75
CA ALA A 88 13.25 -5.96 -10.74
C ALA A 88 12.31 -7.18 -10.88
N VAL A 89 12.41 -8.13 -9.98
CA VAL A 89 11.70 -9.40 -10.07
C VAL A 89 10.19 -9.23 -9.87
N ARG A 90 9.40 -10.11 -10.49
CA ARG A 90 7.98 -10.22 -10.21
C ARG A 90 7.78 -10.67 -8.77
N TRP A 91 6.92 -10.00 -8.03
CA TRP A 91 6.85 -10.19 -6.59
C TRP A 91 5.42 -10.42 -6.08
N LEU A 92 4.74 -9.37 -5.67
CA LEU A 92 3.45 -9.46 -5.01
C LEU A 92 2.30 -9.22 -5.99
N ARG A 93 1.21 -9.94 -5.77
CA ARG A 93 -0.07 -9.75 -6.45
C ARG A 93 -1.23 -10.11 -5.52
N ALA A 94 -2.44 -9.75 -5.88
CA ALA A 94 -3.64 -10.34 -5.31
C ALA A 94 -3.69 -11.83 -5.67
N ASP A 95 -4.28 -12.63 -4.81
CA ASP A 95 -4.37 -14.08 -4.98
C ASP A 95 -5.84 -14.58 -4.88
N LEU A 96 -6.03 -15.88 -4.97
CA LEU A 96 -7.36 -16.51 -4.98
C LEU A 96 -8.13 -16.34 -3.66
N HIS A 97 -7.47 -15.93 -2.58
CA HIS A 97 -8.11 -15.65 -1.29
C HIS A 97 -8.57 -14.19 -1.19
N ASP A 98 -8.22 -13.34 -2.14
CA ASP A 98 -8.70 -11.97 -2.23
C ASP A 98 -10.07 -11.96 -2.90
N VAL A 99 -11.11 -12.30 -2.13
CA VAL A 99 -12.50 -12.41 -2.59
C VAL A 99 -13.33 -11.27 -2.01
N GLN A 100 -14.16 -10.66 -2.85
CA GLN A 100 -15.12 -9.68 -2.37
C GLN A 100 -16.21 -10.41 -1.55
N THR A 101 -16.27 -10.12 -0.26
CA THR A 101 -17.19 -10.81 0.66
C THR A 101 -18.54 -10.12 0.80
N ASP A 102 -18.55 -8.79 0.62
CA ASP A 102 -19.76 -7.98 0.75
C ASP A 102 -19.76 -6.84 -0.28
N ARG A 103 -20.94 -6.55 -0.82
CA ARG A 103 -21.15 -5.49 -1.83
C ARG A 103 -20.11 -5.55 -2.96
N PRO A 104 -20.12 -6.59 -3.77
CA PRO A 104 -19.19 -6.68 -4.90
C PRO A 104 -19.36 -5.48 -5.83
N VAL A 105 -18.25 -4.91 -6.23
CA VAL A 105 -18.20 -3.71 -7.08
C VAL A 105 -18.45 -4.07 -8.54
N GLU A 106 -17.80 -5.15 -8.96
CA GLU A 106 -17.91 -5.78 -10.27
C GLU A 106 -17.55 -7.26 -10.12
N ASN A 107 -17.96 -8.07 -11.06
CA ASN A 107 -17.50 -9.46 -11.15
C ASN A 107 -16.08 -9.50 -11.70
N ARG A 108 -15.13 -9.11 -10.90
CA ARG A 108 -13.75 -8.87 -11.29
C ARG A 108 -12.77 -9.47 -10.29
N ALA A 109 -11.67 -9.97 -10.80
CA ALA A 109 -10.57 -10.41 -9.94
C ALA A 109 -9.93 -9.22 -9.22
N ALA A 110 -9.65 -9.40 -7.94
CA ALA A 110 -8.89 -8.45 -7.14
C ALA A 110 -7.49 -8.18 -7.75
N GLN A 111 -6.98 -6.98 -7.57
CA GLN A 111 -5.66 -6.60 -8.03
C GLN A 111 -4.88 -5.93 -6.89
N LEU A 112 -3.56 -6.06 -6.88
CA LEU A 112 -2.73 -5.37 -5.91
C LEU A 112 -2.33 -3.99 -6.44
N TYR A 113 -2.96 -2.94 -5.91
CA TYR A 113 -2.75 -1.57 -6.38
C TYR A 113 -1.46 -0.96 -5.84
N SER A 114 -1.20 -1.11 -4.55
CA SER A 114 0.02 -0.69 -3.87
C SER A 114 0.44 -1.66 -2.78
N PHE A 115 1.68 -1.54 -2.36
CA PHE A 115 2.22 -2.23 -1.20
C PHE A 115 3.27 -1.35 -0.54
N ASP A 116 3.20 -1.21 0.76
CA ASP A 116 4.19 -0.52 1.57
C ASP A 116 4.44 -1.27 2.88
N ALA A 117 5.55 -1.02 3.54
CA ALA A 117 5.88 -1.72 4.76
C ALA A 117 6.74 -0.88 5.72
N VAL A 118 6.72 -1.29 6.98
CA VAL A 118 7.53 -0.71 8.05
C VAL A 118 8.02 -1.82 9.00
N ALA A 119 9.19 -1.64 9.59
CA ALA A 119 9.64 -2.52 10.66
C ALA A 119 8.80 -2.28 11.92
N TYR A 120 8.30 -3.34 12.51
CA TYR A 120 7.54 -3.33 13.74
C TYR A 120 8.01 -4.46 14.65
N GLU A 121 8.52 -4.11 15.83
CA GLU A 121 9.11 -5.06 16.79
C GLU A 121 10.15 -5.98 16.10
N SER A 122 9.89 -7.27 16.01
CA SER A 122 10.79 -8.26 15.41
C SER A 122 10.38 -8.73 14.02
N ILE A 123 9.44 -8.02 13.37
CA ILE A 123 8.91 -8.37 12.05
C ILE A 123 8.75 -7.12 11.17
N MET A 124 8.51 -7.35 9.89
CA MET A 124 8.01 -6.31 8.99
C MET A 124 6.49 -6.37 8.98
N LEU A 125 5.83 -5.22 9.18
CA LEU A 125 4.40 -5.02 8.99
C LEU A 125 4.17 -4.45 7.60
N GLY A 126 3.28 -5.05 6.82
CA GLY A 126 2.94 -4.64 5.46
C GLY A 126 1.48 -4.25 5.30
N GLY A 127 1.24 -3.33 4.37
CA GLY A 127 -0.08 -2.91 3.92
C GLY A 127 -0.28 -3.24 2.45
N PHE A 128 -1.21 -4.14 2.16
CA PHE A 128 -1.64 -4.49 0.81
C PHE A 128 -2.85 -3.63 0.45
N GLU A 129 -2.68 -2.72 -0.49
CA GLU A 129 -3.80 -1.96 -1.06
C GLU A 129 -4.46 -2.80 -2.16
N ILE A 130 -5.57 -3.43 -1.84
CA ILE A 130 -6.32 -4.28 -2.75
C ILE A 130 -7.34 -3.44 -3.52
N HIS A 131 -7.28 -3.52 -4.83
CA HIS A 131 -8.22 -2.88 -5.76
C HIS A 131 -9.31 -3.88 -6.17
N TRP A 132 -10.53 -3.53 -5.84
CA TRP A 132 -11.73 -4.32 -6.12
C TRP A 132 -12.44 -3.94 -7.42
N GLY A 133 -12.09 -2.82 -8.01
CA GLY A 133 -12.79 -2.19 -9.12
C GLY A 133 -13.48 -0.89 -8.70
N PRO A 134 -14.32 -0.31 -9.55
CA PRO A 134 -14.42 -0.60 -10.97
C PRO A 134 -13.23 -0.07 -11.77
N GLU A 135 -13.24 -0.26 -13.10
CA GLU A 135 -12.22 0.35 -13.95
C GLU A 135 -12.45 1.85 -14.13
N ASN A 136 -11.43 2.53 -14.67
CA ASN A 136 -11.44 3.99 -14.81
C ASN A 136 -12.67 4.49 -15.56
N ASP A 137 -13.01 3.86 -16.67
CA ASP A 137 -14.11 4.27 -17.51
C ASP A 137 -15.48 4.20 -16.80
N VAL A 138 -15.66 3.23 -15.92
CA VAL A 138 -16.85 3.12 -15.07
C VAL A 138 -16.86 4.21 -13.99
N CYS A 139 -15.72 4.39 -13.30
CA CYS A 139 -15.58 5.44 -12.30
C CYS A 139 -15.86 6.83 -12.88
N GLU A 140 -15.31 7.10 -14.05
CA GLU A 140 -15.45 8.39 -14.75
C GLU A 140 -16.89 8.65 -15.19
N ARG A 141 -17.57 7.63 -15.71
CA ARG A 141 -18.98 7.75 -16.12
C ARG A 141 -19.93 8.04 -14.97
N HIS A 142 -19.57 7.61 -13.76
CA HIS A 142 -20.43 7.74 -12.59
C HIS A 142 -19.92 8.75 -11.54
N GLY A 143 -18.80 9.40 -11.80
CA GLY A 143 -18.18 10.33 -10.84
C GLY A 143 -17.85 9.68 -9.50
N MET A 144 -17.50 8.40 -9.51
CA MET A 144 -17.25 7.62 -8.31
C MET A 144 -15.80 7.14 -8.23
N PRO A 145 -15.20 7.10 -7.04
CA PRO A 145 -13.84 6.61 -6.89
C PRO A 145 -13.77 5.09 -7.08
N LYS A 146 -12.60 4.59 -7.42
CA LYS A 146 -12.28 3.17 -7.34
C LYS A 146 -12.40 2.70 -5.89
N ILE A 147 -12.73 1.44 -5.72
CA ILE A 147 -12.70 0.83 -4.41
C ILE A 147 -11.34 0.18 -4.20
N THR A 148 -10.54 0.77 -3.34
CA THR A 148 -9.31 0.19 -2.80
C THR A 148 -9.41 0.14 -1.28
N GLU A 149 -8.83 -0.88 -0.68
CA GLU A 149 -8.87 -1.12 0.77
C GLU A 149 -7.51 -1.66 1.22
N ILE A 150 -7.12 -1.39 2.46
CA ILE A 150 -5.82 -1.80 3.00
C ILE A 150 -6.00 -3.04 3.86
N GLN A 151 -5.27 -4.11 3.54
CA GLN A 151 -5.15 -5.33 4.34
C GLN A 151 -3.78 -5.39 5.00
N PHE A 152 -3.71 -5.87 6.23
CA PHE A 152 -2.43 -6.08 6.89
C PHE A 152 -1.77 -7.39 6.48
N ALA A 153 -0.45 -7.35 6.48
CA ALA A 153 0.43 -8.48 6.25
C ALA A 153 1.63 -8.41 7.18
N TYR A 154 2.30 -9.52 7.37
CA TYR A 154 3.56 -9.53 8.09
C TYR A 154 4.60 -10.41 7.38
N SER A 155 5.87 -10.09 7.62
CA SER A 155 7.01 -10.80 7.06
C SER A 155 8.17 -10.83 8.05
N ARG A 156 9.00 -11.88 7.97
CA ARG A 156 10.26 -11.94 8.74
C ARG A 156 11.48 -11.53 7.92
N ASP A 157 11.34 -11.50 6.62
CA ASP A 157 12.45 -11.21 5.69
C ASP A 157 12.19 -10.01 4.75
N GLY A 158 10.97 -9.47 4.74
CA GLY A 158 10.56 -8.37 3.87
C GLY A 158 10.20 -8.81 2.45
N PHE A 159 10.51 -10.05 2.07
CA PHE A 159 10.23 -10.57 0.74
C PHE A 159 9.01 -11.51 0.70
N HIS A 160 8.91 -12.44 1.64
CA HIS A 160 7.78 -13.37 1.78
C HIS A 160 6.76 -12.82 2.78
N TRP A 161 5.52 -12.64 2.34
CA TRP A 161 4.47 -12.01 3.11
C TRP A 161 3.31 -12.95 3.40
N SER A 162 2.88 -12.97 4.66
CA SER A 162 1.68 -13.68 5.11
C SER A 162 0.54 -12.71 5.35
N ARG A 163 -0.64 -13.04 4.83
CA ARG A 163 -1.91 -12.32 5.05
C ARG A 163 -2.93 -13.29 5.62
N PRO A 164 -2.90 -13.61 6.91
CA PRO A 164 -3.81 -14.58 7.50
C PRO A 164 -5.26 -14.09 7.58
N ASP A 165 -5.44 -12.78 7.71
CA ASP A 165 -6.73 -12.11 7.64
C ASP A 165 -6.81 -11.29 6.35
N ARG A 166 -7.84 -11.56 5.55
CA ARG A 166 -8.08 -10.90 4.26
C ARG A 166 -9.12 -9.78 4.37
N ARG A 167 -9.64 -9.54 5.55
CA ARG A 167 -10.52 -8.38 5.80
C ARG A 167 -9.71 -7.09 5.72
N ALA A 168 -10.37 -6.04 5.27
CA ALA A 168 -9.76 -4.72 5.25
C ALA A 168 -9.51 -4.23 6.69
N ALA A 169 -8.27 -3.84 6.97
CA ALA A 169 -7.89 -3.14 8.20
C ALA A 169 -8.31 -1.67 8.14
N ILE A 170 -8.19 -1.05 6.95
CA ILE A 170 -8.77 0.27 6.66
C ILE A 170 -9.66 0.08 5.43
N ARG A 171 -10.95 0.17 5.65
CA ARG A 171 -11.99 -0.16 4.69
C ARG A 171 -12.47 1.09 3.96
N ALA A 172 -12.84 0.92 2.70
CA ALA A 172 -13.63 1.92 1.97
C ALA A 172 -15.11 1.83 2.37
N GLU A 173 -15.75 2.96 2.61
CA GLU A 173 -17.20 3.02 2.90
C GLU A 173 -18.08 2.76 1.67
N ARG A 174 -17.46 2.63 0.51
CA ARG A 174 -18.05 2.22 -0.77
C ARG A 174 -19.17 3.15 -1.28
N TRP A 175 -19.81 2.77 -2.34
CA TRP A 175 -20.65 3.68 -3.14
C TRP A 175 -21.97 4.12 -2.49
N ALA A 176 -22.57 3.33 -1.64
CA ALA A 176 -23.84 3.65 -1.02
C ALA A 176 -23.72 4.58 0.19
N SER A 177 -22.50 5.03 0.50
CA SER A 177 -22.20 5.87 1.65
C SER A 177 -22.16 7.34 1.25
N ASP A 178 -22.50 8.20 2.20
CA ASP A 178 -22.25 9.64 2.18
C ASP A 178 -20.89 10.02 2.78
N LYS A 179 -20.08 9.03 3.12
CA LYS A 179 -18.77 9.20 3.73
C LYS A 179 -17.74 9.74 2.75
N TRP A 180 -16.80 10.52 3.26
CA TRP A 180 -15.70 11.08 2.48
C TRP A 180 -14.72 10.00 1.99
N ASP A 181 -14.62 8.87 2.68
CA ASP A 181 -13.73 7.74 2.39
C ASP A 181 -14.45 6.60 1.67
N ARG A 182 -15.31 6.94 0.71
CA ARG A 182 -16.07 5.99 -0.10
C ARG A 182 -15.20 5.06 -0.95
N GLY A 183 -14.05 5.55 -1.38
CA GLY A 183 -13.11 4.78 -2.18
C GLY A 183 -11.72 5.39 -2.20
N TYR A 184 -10.84 4.79 -3.00
CA TYR A 184 -9.43 5.17 -3.07
C TYR A 184 -8.79 5.28 -1.69
N VAL A 185 -9.11 4.34 -0.79
CA VAL A 185 -8.41 4.23 0.49
C VAL A 185 -6.99 3.78 0.23
N GLN A 186 -6.06 4.70 0.35
CA GLN A 186 -4.67 4.55 -0.07
C GLN A 186 -3.74 4.87 1.09
N PRO A 187 -2.81 3.96 1.47
CA PRO A 187 -1.86 4.25 2.51
C PRO A 187 -0.90 5.37 2.06
N LEU A 188 -0.48 6.20 2.99
CA LEU A 188 0.65 7.08 2.79
C LEU A 188 1.96 6.31 3.04
N SER A 189 3.06 6.85 2.55
CA SER A 189 4.38 6.20 2.61
C SER A 189 4.79 5.78 4.02
N ASN A 190 5.53 4.68 4.10
CA ASN A 190 5.96 3.99 5.32
C ASN A 190 4.81 3.42 6.16
N LEU A 191 3.67 3.13 5.53
CA LEU A 191 2.51 2.47 6.10
C LEU A 191 1.96 3.14 7.37
N CYS A 192 2.76 3.25 8.44
CA CYS A 192 2.36 3.90 9.69
C CYS A 192 3.52 4.57 10.43
N VAL A 193 3.16 5.47 11.34
CA VAL A 193 4.07 6.04 12.34
C VAL A 193 3.85 5.32 13.66
N ILE A 194 4.92 4.77 14.22
CA ILE A 194 4.91 4.08 15.52
C ILE A 194 5.36 5.09 16.56
N ARG A 195 4.48 5.47 17.47
CA ARG A 195 4.79 6.43 18.51
C ARG A 195 4.06 6.07 19.81
N ASP A 196 4.84 5.99 20.88
CA ASP A 196 4.36 5.59 22.20
C ASP A 196 3.60 4.24 22.11
N GLU A 197 2.44 4.13 22.70
CA GLU A 197 1.59 2.94 22.70
C GLU A 197 0.62 2.88 21.51
N LYS A 198 0.93 3.60 20.40
CA LYS A 198 0.04 3.71 19.25
C LYS A 198 0.76 3.58 17.92
N LEU A 199 0.03 3.04 16.96
CA LEU A 199 0.35 3.05 15.54
C LEU A 199 -0.64 3.97 14.81
N TRP A 200 -0.11 4.89 14.04
CA TRP A 200 -0.86 5.93 13.32
C TRP A 200 -0.77 5.66 11.83
N PHE A 201 -1.87 5.21 11.23
CA PHE A 201 -1.97 4.91 9.82
C PHE A 201 -2.63 6.09 9.11
N TYR A 202 -1.82 6.88 8.41
CA TYR A 202 -2.33 7.96 7.59
C TYR A 202 -2.75 7.41 6.22
N TYR A 203 -3.90 7.80 5.74
CA TYR A 203 -4.42 7.39 4.46
C TYR A 203 -5.16 8.51 3.75
N GLY A 204 -5.11 8.49 2.41
CA GLY A 204 -5.97 9.33 1.58
C GLY A 204 -7.20 8.54 1.14
N ALA A 205 -8.29 9.24 0.88
CA ALA A 205 -9.48 8.66 0.28
C ALA A 205 -10.31 9.74 -0.45
N PHE A 206 -11.31 9.33 -1.21
CA PHE A 206 -12.14 10.20 -2.01
C PHE A 206 -13.63 9.86 -1.84
N GLY A 207 -14.44 10.89 -1.70
CA GLY A 207 -15.90 10.78 -1.70
C GLY A 207 -16.49 10.65 -3.10
N GLY A 208 -15.80 11.19 -4.10
CA GLY A 208 -16.32 11.33 -5.45
C GLY A 208 -17.40 12.40 -5.57
N ASP A 209 -17.77 12.72 -6.79
CA ASP A 209 -18.89 13.62 -7.10
C ASP A 209 -19.65 13.10 -8.34
N PRO A 210 -20.81 12.46 -8.17
CA PRO A 210 -21.58 11.91 -9.27
C PRO A 210 -22.19 12.98 -10.20
N THR A 211 -22.13 14.26 -9.84
CA THR A 211 -22.57 15.36 -10.70
C THR A 211 -21.48 15.82 -11.68
N ARG A 212 -20.24 15.46 -11.43
CA ARG A 212 -19.06 15.83 -12.21
C ARG A 212 -18.54 14.64 -13.02
N LEU A 213 -19.24 14.35 -14.10
CA LEU A 213 -18.91 13.21 -14.96
C LEU A 213 -17.83 13.60 -15.97
N CYS A 214 -16.91 12.68 -16.19
CA CYS A 214 -15.96 12.80 -17.30
C CYS A 214 -16.72 12.59 -18.63
N ARG A 215 -16.68 13.58 -19.52
CA ARG A 215 -17.18 13.39 -20.87
C ARG A 215 -16.20 12.56 -21.67
N SER A 216 -16.69 11.59 -22.40
CA SER A 216 -15.89 10.74 -23.27
C SER A 216 -14.89 11.58 -24.09
N GLY A 217 -13.62 11.24 -24.02
CA GLY A 217 -12.53 11.96 -24.71
C GLY A 217 -11.93 13.15 -23.95
N THR A 218 -12.38 13.44 -22.72
CA THR A 218 -11.90 14.58 -21.93
C THR A 218 -11.27 14.16 -20.59
N GLY A 219 -10.85 12.90 -20.44
CA GLY A 219 -10.24 12.38 -19.22
C GLY A 219 -8.87 13.00 -18.88
N PRO A 220 -8.37 12.77 -17.65
CA PRO A 220 -7.03 13.19 -17.28
C PRO A 220 -6.01 12.59 -18.25
N GLY A 221 -5.29 13.40 -18.97
CA GLY A 221 -4.32 12.99 -20.00
C GLY A 221 -4.73 13.33 -21.43
N THR A 222 -5.97 13.75 -21.68
CA THR A 222 -6.41 14.20 -23.01
C THR A 222 -6.19 15.70 -23.28
N GLY A 223 -5.54 16.40 -22.35
CA GLY A 223 -5.18 17.82 -22.50
C GLY A 223 -6.32 18.83 -22.28
N ASN A 224 -7.55 18.39 -22.12
CA ASN A 224 -8.72 19.26 -21.98
C ASN A 224 -9.17 19.55 -20.54
N GLY A 225 -8.36 19.24 -19.54
CA GLY A 225 -8.52 19.78 -18.18
C GLY A 225 -9.84 19.52 -17.45
N SER A 226 -10.73 18.67 -17.99
CA SER A 226 -11.96 18.35 -17.28
C SER A 226 -11.65 17.40 -16.12
N MET A 227 -11.72 17.94 -14.92
CA MET A 227 -11.71 17.12 -13.70
C MET A 227 -12.93 16.21 -13.71
N ASN A 228 -12.71 14.92 -13.53
CA ASN A 228 -13.81 13.98 -13.36
C ASN A 228 -14.08 13.77 -11.87
N GLY A 229 -15.34 13.57 -11.51
CA GLY A 229 -15.79 13.47 -10.13
C GLY A 229 -15.22 12.29 -9.36
N MET A 230 -14.54 11.33 -10.00
CA MET A 230 -13.95 10.21 -9.27
C MET A 230 -12.79 10.63 -8.33
N TYR A 231 -12.21 11.80 -8.56
CA TYR A 231 -11.13 12.36 -7.74
C TYR A 231 -11.60 13.55 -6.89
N ASP A 232 -12.90 13.79 -6.81
CA ASP A 232 -13.43 14.89 -6.02
C ASP A 232 -13.64 14.46 -4.55
N ASN A 233 -13.78 15.46 -3.69
CA ASN A 233 -13.98 15.28 -2.26
C ASN A 233 -12.90 14.41 -1.62
N GLY A 234 -11.64 14.63 -2.05
CA GLY A 234 -10.47 13.97 -1.48
C GLY A 234 -10.11 14.56 -0.12
N ALA A 235 -9.78 13.67 0.82
CA ALA A 235 -9.32 14.06 2.14
C ALA A 235 -8.29 13.07 2.69
N MET A 236 -7.64 13.46 3.78
CA MET A 236 -6.73 12.59 4.52
C MET A 236 -7.35 12.21 5.86
N GLY A 237 -7.25 10.93 6.20
CA GLY A 237 -7.63 10.37 7.48
C GLY A 237 -6.46 9.77 8.23
N CYS A 238 -6.70 9.46 9.48
CA CYS A 238 -5.77 8.76 10.34
C CYS A 238 -6.51 7.69 11.13
N ALA A 239 -6.18 6.42 10.86
CA ALA A 239 -6.61 5.31 11.69
C ALA A 239 -5.57 5.06 12.79
N VAL A 240 -6.03 4.85 14.01
CA VAL A 240 -5.15 4.64 15.16
C VAL A 240 -5.40 3.27 15.76
N LEU A 241 -4.33 2.49 15.89
CA LEU A 241 -4.34 1.21 16.55
C LEU A 241 -3.48 1.28 17.82
N ARG A 242 -3.90 0.66 18.91
CA ARG A 242 -3.00 0.48 20.05
C ARG A 242 -1.84 -0.43 19.66
N ARG A 243 -0.70 -0.29 20.29
CA ARG A 243 0.44 -1.19 20.09
C ARG A 243 0.00 -2.64 20.31
N ASP A 244 0.45 -3.55 19.44
CA ASP A 244 0.09 -4.98 19.43
C ASP A 244 -1.41 -5.30 19.30
N GLY A 245 -2.21 -4.33 18.87
CA GLY A 245 -3.66 -4.45 18.76
C GLY A 245 -4.20 -5.09 17.47
N PHE A 246 -3.37 -5.81 16.72
CA PHE A 246 -3.74 -6.35 15.40
C PHE A 246 -4.74 -7.49 15.47
N VAL A 247 -4.56 -8.41 16.42
CA VAL A 247 -5.43 -9.56 16.64
C VAL A 247 -5.46 -9.91 18.12
N GLY A 248 -6.54 -10.52 18.55
CA GLY A 248 -6.69 -11.09 19.89
C GLY A 248 -7.25 -12.51 19.78
N LEU A 249 -6.99 -13.31 20.80
CA LEU A 249 -7.67 -14.57 21.01
C LEU A 249 -8.77 -14.35 22.05
N LYS A 250 -9.99 -14.76 21.73
CA LYS A 250 -11.15 -14.65 22.63
C LYS A 250 -11.63 -16.04 22.99
N ALA A 251 -11.84 -16.27 24.26
CA ALA A 251 -12.59 -17.43 24.75
C ALA A 251 -13.91 -16.94 25.32
N GLU A 252 -15.01 -17.66 25.03
CA GLU A 252 -16.33 -17.25 25.53
C GLU A 252 -16.56 -17.65 26.99
N ALA A 253 -15.86 -18.66 27.49
CA ALA A 253 -15.91 -19.09 28.89
C ALA A 253 -14.51 -19.24 29.47
N ALA A 254 -13.82 -20.31 29.07
CA ALA A 254 -12.44 -20.58 29.45
C ALA A 254 -11.65 -21.04 28.22
N GLY A 255 -10.36 -20.73 28.19
CA GLY A 255 -9.48 -21.13 27.10
C GLY A 255 -8.06 -21.26 27.55
N GLU A 256 -7.29 -21.98 26.78
CA GLU A 256 -5.86 -22.17 26.96
C GLU A 256 -5.13 -21.77 25.68
N VAL A 257 -4.02 -21.07 25.82
CA VAL A 257 -3.14 -20.70 24.70
C VAL A 257 -1.77 -21.30 24.96
N LEU A 258 -1.40 -22.25 24.12
CA LEU A 258 -0.05 -22.83 24.13
C LEU A 258 0.76 -22.24 22.98
N THR A 259 1.80 -21.48 23.31
CA THR A 259 2.72 -20.95 22.30
C THR A 259 3.84 -21.95 21.98
N ARG A 260 4.50 -21.75 20.85
CA ARG A 260 5.82 -22.38 20.65
C ARG A 260 6.79 -21.83 21.69
N PRO A 261 7.85 -22.57 22.02
CA PRO A 261 8.91 -22.05 22.90
C PRO A 261 9.43 -20.71 22.38
N VAL A 262 9.39 -19.70 23.23
CA VAL A 262 9.87 -18.35 22.91
C VAL A 262 11.12 -18.03 23.72
N ARG A 263 12.03 -17.27 23.11
CA ARG A 263 13.16 -16.67 23.82
C ARG A 263 12.86 -15.20 24.04
N PHE A 264 13.09 -14.71 25.21
CA PHE A 264 12.98 -13.29 25.53
C PHE A 264 14.15 -12.86 26.42
N SER A 265 14.49 -11.57 26.34
CA SER A 265 15.41 -10.92 27.26
C SER A 265 14.59 -10.02 28.20
N GLY A 266 14.89 -10.04 29.47
CA GLY A 266 14.16 -9.24 30.44
C GLY A 266 13.77 -10.07 31.66
N ARG A 267 13.18 -9.40 32.66
CA ARG A 267 12.80 -9.99 33.95
C ARG A 267 11.28 -10.13 34.11
N HIS A 268 10.52 -9.55 33.24
CA HIS A 268 9.06 -9.49 33.36
C HIS A 268 8.42 -9.90 32.04
N LEU A 269 7.37 -10.69 32.12
CA LEU A 269 6.46 -11.00 31.02
C LEU A 269 5.21 -10.14 31.18
N PHE A 270 4.86 -9.41 30.11
CA PHE A 270 3.62 -8.65 30.03
C PHE A 270 2.70 -9.30 29.02
N VAL A 271 1.43 -9.32 29.31
CA VAL A 271 0.38 -9.79 28.41
C VAL A 271 -0.73 -8.73 28.32
N ASN A 272 -1.28 -8.52 27.14
CA ASN A 272 -2.47 -7.71 26.94
C ASN A 272 -3.69 -8.62 27.12
N VAL A 273 -4.47 -8.34 28.13
CA VAL A 273 -5.74 -9.05 28.41
C VAL A 273 -6.81 -8.00 28.70
N ASP A 274 -8.03 -8.28 28.25
CA ASP A 274 -9.26 -7.53 28.61
C ASP A 274 -10.03 -8.31 29.65
#